data_0fa1d644523de29c9c49a1ca9eaef0fe
#
_entry.id   0fa1d644523de29c9c49a1ca9eaef0fe
#
_cell.length_a   1.000
_cell.length_b   1.000
_cell.length_c   1.000
_cell.angle_alpha   90.00
_cell.angle_beta   90.00
_cell.angle_gamma   90.00
#
_symmetry.space_group_name_H-M   'P 1'
#
loop_
_entity.id
_entity.type
_entity.pdbx_description
1 polymer ?
#
loop_
_entity_poly.entity_id
_entity_poly.type
_entity_poly.pdbx_seq_one_letter_code
_entity_poly.pdbx_strand_id
1 'polypeptide(L)'
;MESSVLAAGITAEKPDFSLQNGKPVAAATIYNNKDAPVTVHYRFYWYDARGLEGQPLEVPQTVVIPAQGRVTVTSQTDSLAARKARLYLYL
;
A
#
# COMPACT_ATOMS: atom_id res chain seq x y z
N MET A 1 -0.55 10.05 2.05
CA MET A 1 -1.23 10.04 0.74
C MET A 1 -1.21 11.44 0.16
N GLU A 2 -0.87 11.57 -1.10
CA GLU A 2 -0.82 12.88 -1.73
C GLU A 2 -2.21 13.48 -1.89
N SER A 3 -2.31 14.80 -1.83
CA SER A 3 -3.58 15.48 -1.98
C SER A 3 -4.20 15.27 -3.36
N SER A 4 -3.38 15.09 -4.41
CA SER A 4 -3.88 14.77 -5.75
C SER A 4 -4.64 13.44 -5.78
N VAL A 5 -4.22 12.47 -4.99
CA VAL A 5 -4.89 11.17 -4.88
C VAL A 5 -6.25 11.34 -4.23
N LEU A 6 -6.32 12.12 -3.14
CA LEU A 6 -7.59 12.41 -2.48
C LEU A 6 -8.54 13.18 -3.41
N ALA A 7 -8.03 14.15 -4.17
CA ALA A 7 -8.83 14.90 -5.12
C ALA A 7 -9.37 14.02 -6.25
N ALA A 8 -8.68 12.95 -6.59
CA ALA A 8 -9.13 11.98 -7.59
C ALA A 8 -10.19 11.01 -7.04
N GLY A 9 -10.58 11.15 -5.77
CA GLY A 9 -11.60 10.30 -5.15
C GLY A 9 -11.06 8.99 -4.61
N ILE A 10 -9.75 8.89 -4.41
CA ILE A 10 -9.10 7.67 -3.92
C ILE A 10 -8.88 7.78 -2.42
N THR A 11 -9.27 6.74 -1.70
CA THR A 11 -8.99 6.59 -0.27
C THR A 11 -8.43 5.20 -0.02
N ALA A 12 -7.77 5.01 1.10
CA ALA A 12 -7.19 3.71 1.44
C ALA A 12 -7.29 3.48 2.94
N GLU A 13 -7.44 2.22 3.32
CA GLU A 13 -7.37 1.82 4.70
C GLU A 13 -5.91 1.66 5.12
N LYS A 14 -5.67 1.74 6.43
CA LYS A 14 -4.35 1.49 6.99
C LYS A 14 -3.94 0.04 6.68
N PRO A 15 -2.70 -0.20 6.26
CA PRO A 15 -2.26 -1.57 5.96
C PRO A 15 -2.35 -2.49 7.18
N ASP A 16 -2.82 -3.72 6.93
CA ASP A 16 -2.77 -4.80 7.91
C ASP A 16 -1.42 -5.50 7.82
N PHE A 17 -0.84 -5.76 8.97
CA PHE A 17 0.43 -6.48 9.06
C PHE A 17 0.18 -7.89 9.61
N SER A 18 0.75 -8.90 8.96
CA SER A 18 0.66 -10.29 9.42
C SER A 18 1.93 -11.04 9.06
N LEU A 19 2.06 -12.25 9.61
CA LEU A 19 3.13 -13.17 9.25
C LEU A 19 2.52 -14.35 8.51
N GLN A 20 3.06 -14.65 7.33
CA GLN A 20 2.65 -15.81 6.55
C GLN A 20 3.88 -16.60 6.17
N ASN A 21 3.89 -17.89 6.52
CA ASN A 21 5.05 -18.76 6.33
C ASN A 21 6.33 -18.16 6.93
N GLY A 22 6.19 -17.47 8.07
CA GLY A 22 7.31 -16.84 8.77
C GLY A 22 7.78 -15.52 8.17
N LYS A 23 7.12 -15.00 7.11
CA LYS A 23 7.51 -13.75 6.48
C LYS A 23 6.49 -12.65 6.76
N PRO A 24 6.94 -11.41 7.00
CA PRO A 24 6.01 -10.29 7.15
C PRO A 24 5.27 -10.00 5.84
N VAL A 25 3.95 -9.82 5.95
CA VAL A 25 3.06 -9.50 4.83
C VAL A 25 2.22 -8.29 5.22
N ALA A 26 2.05 -7.37 4.28
CA ALA A 26 1.14 -6.24 4.44
C ALA A 26 0.07 -6.29 3.37
N ALA A 27 -1.14 -5.89 3.72
CA ALA A 27 -2.26 -5.79 2.80
C ALA A 27 -3.02 -4.51 3.08
N ALA A 28 -3.49 -3.85 2.02
CA ALA A 28 -4.27 -2.63 2.16
C ALA A 28 -5.34 -2.58 1.07
N THR A 29 -6.51 -2.05 1.40
CA THR A 29 -7.60 -1.89 0.45
C THR A 29 -7.68 -0.43 0.03
N ILE A 30 -7.76 -0.21 -1.28
CA ILE A 30 -7.84 1.11 -1.91
C ILE A 30 -9.21 1.23 -2.56
N TYR A 31 -9.90 2.35 -2.30
CA TYR A 31 -11.26 2.61 -2.78
C TYR A 31 -11.26 3.74 -3.79
N ASN A 32 -12.11 3.61 -4.81
CA ASN A 32 -12.34 4.65 -5.80
C ASN A 32 -13.81 5.10 -5.68
N ASN A 33 -14.02 6.36 -5.31
CA ASN A 33 -15.36 6.95 -5.12
C ASN A 33 -15.87 7.69 -6.35
N LYS A 34 -15.17 7.60 -7.48
CA LYS A 34 -15.55 8.26 -8.72
C LYS A 34 -16.26 7.30 -9.67
N ASP A 35 -16.88 7.86 -10.70
CA ASP A 35 -17.64 7.09 -11.69
C ASP A 35 -16.77 6.59 -12.85
N ALA A 36 -15.46 6.76 -12.78
CA ALA A 36 -14.53 6.33 -13.79
C ALA A 36 -13.35 5.61 -13.14
N PRO A 37 -12.72 4.65 -13.83
CA PRO A 37 -11.52 3.99 -13.30
C PRO A 37 -10.39 4.99 -13.07
N VAL A 38 -9.60 4.77 -12.02
CA VAL A 38 -8.44 5.62 -11.71
C VAL A 38 -7.21 4.73 -11.61
N THR A 39 -6.15 5.12 -12.30
CA THR A 39 -4.85 4.44 -12.21
C THR A 39 -4.04 5.11 -11.11
N VAL A 40 -3.57 4.31 -10.16
CA VAL A 40 -2.70 4.79 -9.09
C VAL A 40 -1.42 3.98 -9.05
N HIS A 41 -0.36 4.62 -8.59
CA HIS A 41 0.90 3.98 -8.30
C HIS A 41 1.02 3.84 -6.80
N TYR A 42 1.57 2.72 -6.35
CA TYR A 42 1.70 2.48 -4.92
C TYR A 42 2.99 1.78 -4.59
N ARG A 43 3.40 1.92 -3.34
CA ARG A 43 4.57 1.25 -2.79
C ARG A 43 4.39 1.12 -1.29
N PHE A 44 4.83 -0.02 -0.73
CA PHE A 44 4.87 -0.22 0.71
C PHE A 44 6.24 0.17 1.23
N TYR A 45 6.25 0.83 2.39
CA TYR A 45 7.45 1.10 3.16
C TYR A 45 7.41 0.22 4.40
N TRP A 46 8.52 -0.45 4.68
CA TRP A 46 8.63 -1.36 5.81
C TRP A 46 9.50 -0.73 6.88
N TYR A 47 9.09 -0.90 8.14
CA TYR A 47 9.78 -0.32 9.29
C TYR A 47 10.02 -1.39 10.33
N ASP A 48 11.19 -1.32 11.03
CA ASP A 48 11.48 -2.21 12.15
C ASP A 48 10.85 -1.69 13.44
N ALA A 49 11.12 -2.39 14.57
CA ALA A 49 10.56 -2.02 15.87
C ALA A 49 11.03 -0.65 16.35
N ARG A 50 12.14 -0.14 15.83
CA ARG A 50 12.68 1.19 16.18
C ARG A 50 12.16 2.28 15.24
N GLY A 51 11.39 1.93 14.25
CA GLY A 51 10.87 2.86 13.25
C GLY A 51 11.84 3.16 12.11
N LEU A 52 12.91 2.39 11.98
CA LEU A 52 13.86 2.56 10.88
C LEU A 52 13.34 1.87 9.63
N GLU A 53 13.47 2.56 8.50
CA GLU A 53 13.01 2.07 7.21
C GLU A 53 13.88 0.92 6.72
N GLY A 54 13.22 -0.14 6.23
CA GLY A 54 13.92 -1.29 5.70
C GLY A 54 14.48 -1.05 4.31
N GLN A 55 15.56 -1.73 3.99
CA GLN A 55 16.22 -1.69 2.68
C GLN A 55 16.28 -3.09 2.09
N PRO A 56 16.25 -3.23 0.75
CA PRO A 56 16.04 -2.17 -0.24
C PRO A 56 14.58 -1.73 -0.31
N LEU A 57 14.34 -0.52 -0.84
CA LEU A 57 12.97 -0.04 -1.05
C LEU A 57 12.30 -0.83 -2.17
N GLU A 58 11.00 -1.01 -2.05
CA GLU A 58 10.24 -1.69 -3.10
C GLU A 58 10.12 -0.83 -4.35
N VAL A 59 10.05 -1.49 -5.51
CA VAL A 59 9.76 -0.82 -6.77
C VAL A 59 8.28 -0.44 -6.76
N PRO A 60 7.92 0.79 -7.14
CA PRO A 60 6.51 1.18 -7.22
C PRO A 60 5.72 0.30 -8.19
N GLN A 61 4.50 -0.04 -7.80
CA GLN A 61 3.58 -0.84 -8.61
C GLN A 61 2.45 0.05 -9.10
N THR A 62 1.76 -0.42 -10.15
CA THR A 62 0.63 0.29 -10.75
C THR A 62 -0.61 -0.57 -10.64
N VAL A 63 -1.75 0.05 -10.28
CA VAL A 63 -3.03 -0.64 -10.22
C VAL A 63 -4.13 0.28 -10.72
N VAL A 64 -5.14 -0.30 -11.40
CA VAL A 64 -6.33 0.41 -11.82
C VAL A 64 -7.45 0.06 -10.84
N ILE A 65 -8.04 1.08 -10.22
CA ILE A 65 -9.16 0.90 -9.31
C ILE A 65 -10.44 1.15 -10.11
N PRO A 66 -11.34 0.16 -10.24
CA PRO A 66 -12.56 0.35 -11.04
C PRO A 66 -13.46 1.43 -10.44
N ALA A 67 -14.31 2.00 -11.30
CA ALA A 67 -15.28 3.01 -10.88
C ALA A 67 -16.15 2.49 -9.73
N GLN A 68 -16.30 3.28 -8.66
CA GLN A 68 -17.09 2.91 -7.47
C GLN A 68 -16.65 1.58 -6.85
N GLY A 69 -15.38 1.17 -7.08
CA GLY A 69 -14.88 -0.11 -6.67
C GLY A 69 -13.72 -0.03 -5.71
N ARG A 70 -13.13 -1.18 -5.47
CA ARG A 70 -11.98 -1.30 -4.56
C ARG A 70 -11.05 -2.39 -5.04
N VAL A 71 -9.77 -2.28 -4.65
CA VAL A 71 -8.75 -3.29 -4.92
C VAL A 71 -7.92 -3.46 -3.65
N THR A 72 -7.62 -4.71 -3.30
CA THR A 72 -6.69 -5.00 -2.21
C THR A 72 -5.32 -5.26 -2.79
N VAL A 73 -4.32 -4.52 -2.31
CA VAL A 73 -2.92 -4.68 -2.72
C VAL A 73 -2.14 -5.29 -1.56
N THR A 74 -1.18 -6.14 -1.89
CA THR A 74 -0.39 -6.85 -0.89
C THR A 74 1.09 -6.77 -1.22
N SER A 75 1.92 -6.94 -0.20
CA SER A 75 3.36 -7.06 -0.36
C SER A 75 3.93 -7.92 0.77
N GLN A 76 5.09 -8.52 0.54
CA GLN A 76 5.81 -9.23 1.58
C GLN A 76 7.29 -8.88 1.51
N THR A 77 7.97 -9.01 2.63
CA THR A 77 9.41 -8.75 2.70
C THR A 77 10.11 -9.97 3.30
N ASP A 78 11.37 -10.16 2.91
CA ASP A 78 12.23 -11.19 3.49
C ASP A 78 12.88 -10.73 4.80
N SER A 79 12.72 -9.45 5.17
CA SER A 79 13.31 -8.91 6.38
C SER A 79 12.47 -9.31 7.59
N LEU A 80 12.98 -10.23 8.41
CA LEU A 80 12.28 -10.69 9.61
C LEU A 80 12.24 -9.63 10.70
N ALA A 81 13.00 -8.54 10.57
CA ALA A 81 12.99 -7.42 11.50
C ALA A 81 11.81 -6.48 11.29
N ALA A 82 11.10 -6.57 10.15
CA ALA A 82 9.97 -5.70 9.85
C ALA A 82 8.85 -5.91 10.88
N ARG A 83 8.29 -4.81 11.38
CA ARG A 83 7.23 -4.82 12.39
C ARG A 83 6.02 -4.00 12.00
N LYS A 84 6.14 -3.11 11.02
CA LYS A 84 5.00 -2.38 10.47
C LYS A 84 5.27 -1.97 9.03
N ALA A 85 4.20 -1.63 8.32
CA ALA A 85 4.26 -1.18 6.94
C ALA A 85 3.38 0.06 6.77
N ARG A 86 3.76 0.91 5.81
CA ARG A 86 2.94 2.03 5.36
C ARG A 86 2.74 1.93 3.87
N LEU A 87 1.57 2.36 3.42
CA LEU A 87 1.25 2.41 2.00
C LEU A 87 1.37 3.86 1.53
N TYR A 88 2.12 4.05 0.44
CA TYR A 88 2.23 5.35 -0.22
C TYR A 88 1.57 5.24 -1.58
N LEU A 89 0.64 6.18 -1.86
CA LEU A 89 -0.12 6.25 -3.11
C LEU A 89 0.19 7.54 -3.83
N TYR A 90 0.31 7.48 -5.17
CA TYR A 90 0.44 8.68 -6.00
C TYR A 90 -0.12 8.41 -7.40
N LEU A 91 -0.43 9.47 -8.09
CA LEU A 91 -0.97 9.39 -9.46
C LEU A 91 0.14 9.42 -10.50
#